data_e3e0a1ff9acf5c5c1380f1875afbb027
#
_entry.id   e3e0a1ff9acf5c5c1380f1875afbb027
#
_cell.length_a   1.000
_cell.length_b   1.000
_cell.length_c   1.000
_cell.angle_alpha   90.00
_cell.angle_beta   90.00
_cell.angle_gamma   90.00
#
_symmetry.space_group_name_H-M   'P 1'
#
loop_
_entity.id
_entity.type
_entity.pdbx_description
1 polymer ?
#
loop_
_entity_poly.entity_id
_entity_poly.type
_entity_poly.pdbx_seq_one_letter_code
_entity_poly.pdbx_strand_id
1 'polypeptide(L)'
;SEFGDIGVICGGPPCQGYSGIGHRSTFKELNTKKEAIPTNHLYKEMAKFIQELAPRAFIFENVRGLLSARKTAQGHKGEFWEDIQTEFKAIQAVPPKKKKALGYVVQWKLLLAKDYGVPQNRPRVIMIGIREDVHAQLPDSMKENTQDSFYPPKTNGAPDLIDVLGDLVDDAHNTSGGSTLHYPKNADPKNKYQKELRRKSRNGAIPKQGD
;
A
#
# COMPACT_ATOMS: atom_id res chain seq x y z
N SER A 1 21.59 -11.81 -15.11
CA SER A 1 21.69 -10.89 -13.97
C SER A 1 22.39 -11.60 -12.83
N GLU A 2 23.16 -10.86 -12.06
CA GLU A 2 23.86 -11.33 -10.86
C GLU A 2 22.90 -11.89 -9.79
N PHE A 3 21.63 -11.55 -9.89
CA PHE A 3 20.57 -11.87 -8.92
C PHE A 3 19.71 -13.10 -9.31
N GLY A 4 19.98 -13.77 -10.42
CA GLY A 4 19.20 -14.91 -10.86
C GLY A 4 17.78 -14.56 -11.31
N ASP A 5 16.81 -15.48 -11.13
CA ASP A 5 15.40 -15.30 -11.50
C ASP A 5 14.63 -14.68 -10.33
N ILE A 6 14.34 -13.39 -10.43
CA ILE A 6 13.64 -12.64 -9.39
C ILE A 6 12.14 -12.97 -9.43
N GLY A 7 11.60 -13.40 -8.29
CA GLY A 7 10.19 -13.73 -8.16
C GLY A 7 9.30 -12.48 -8.21
N VAL A 8 9.50 -11.56 -7.27
CA VAL A 8 8.63 -10.38 -7.11
C VAL A 8 9.45 -9.14 -6.73
N ILE A 9 9.08 -8.00 -7.32
CA ILE A 9 9.52 -6.67 -6.86
C ILE A 9 8.29 -5.97 -6.24
N CYS A 10 8.41 -5.57 -4.97
CA CYS A 10 7.42 -4.76 -4.29
C CYS A 10 7.97 -3.36 -4.02
N GLY A 11 7.19 -2.32 -4.31
CA GLY A 11 7.59 -0.95 -4.04
C GLY A 11 6.42 0.00 -3.79
N GLY A 12 6.65 0.97 -2.88
CA GLY A 12 5.77 2.11 -2.63
C GLY A 12 6.53 3.41 -2.86
N PRO A 13 6.83 3.80 -4.11
CA PRO A 13 7.60 5.00 -4.39
C PRO A 13 6.93 6.22 -3.75
N PRO A 14 7.69 7.08 -3.04
CA PRO A 14 7.12 8.24 -2.38
C PRO A 14 6.36 9.15 -3.35
N CYS A 15 5.20 9.62 -2.90
CA CYS A 15 4.32 10.50 -3.64
C CYS A 15 3.89 11.66 -2.73
N GLN A 16 4.88 12.42 -2.26
CA GLN A 16 4.69 13.45 -1.21
C GLN A 16 3.72 14.56 -1.61
N GLY A 17 3.73 14.97 -2.88
CA GLY A 17 2.84 16.00 -3.40
C GLY A 17 1.35 15.62 -3.44
N TYR A 18 0.98 14.36 -3.18
CA TYR A 18 -0.38 13.86 -3.35
C TYR A 18 -0.95 13.23 -2.07
N SER A 19 -0.16 13.15 -0.99
CA SER A 19 -0.68 12.72 0.31
C SER A 19 -1.41 13.88 0.98
N GLY A 20 -2.59 13.62 1.57
CA GLY A 20 -3.39 14.65 2.26
C GLY A 20 -2.65 15.32 3.44
N ILE A 21 -1.63 14.67 3.99
CA ILE A 21 -0.77 15.17 5.07
C ILE A 21 0.36 16.03 4.51
N GLY A 22 1.00 15.63 3.39
CA GLY A 22 2.07 16.38 2.74
C GLY A 22 1.61 17.67 2.06
N HIS A 23 0.32 17.78 1.73
CA HIS A 23 -0.24 18.92 0.99
C HIS A 23 -0.24 20.23 1.78
N ARG A 24 -0.20 20.17 3.12
CA ARG A 24 -0.34 21.37 3.96
C ARG A 24 0.98 22.13 4.20
N SER A 25 2.11 21.48 4.18
CA SER A 25 3.40 22.12 4.49
C SER A 25 4.23 22.48 3.26
N THR A 26 4.22 21.63 2.23
CA THR A 26 5.16 21.78 1.09
C THR A 26 4.68 22.78 0.03
N PHE A 27 3.37 23.06 -0.07
CA PHE A 27 2.81 23.90 -1.13
C PHE A 27 2.57 25.36 -0.75
N LYS A 28 2.59 25.70 0.54
CA LYS A 28 2.48 27.10 0.96
C LYS A 28 3.76 27.91 0.72
N GLU A 29 4.90 27.22 0.64
CA GLU A 29 6.22 27.88 0.52
C GLU A 29 6.85 27.81 -0.87
N LEU A 30 6.38 26.90 -1.73
CA LEU A 30 6.93 26.69 -3.06
C LEU A 30 5.86 26.94 -4.12
N ASN A 31 5.96 28.08 -4.79
CA ASN A 31 5.25 28.38 -6.06
C ASN A 31 5.68 27.42 -7.19
N THR A 32 6.03 26.17 -6.86
CA THR A 32 6.60 25.17 -7.76
C THR A 32 5.52 24.25 -8.31
N LYS A 33 5.60 23.99 -9.60
CA LYS A 33 4.78 22.98 -10.28
C LYS A 33 5.01 21.62 -9.61
N LYS A 34 3.96 20.85 -9.36
CA LYS A 34 4.05 19.49 -8.76
C LYS A 34 4.98 18.55 -9.52
N GLU A 35 5.15 18.77 -10.82
CA GLU A 35 6.12 18.06 -11.66
C GLU A 35 7.58 18.31 -11.26
N ALA A 36 7.88 19.46 -10.67
CA ALA A 36 9.23 19.82 -10.24
C ALA A 36 9.68 19.14 -8.95
N ILE A 37 8.81 18.36 -8.28
CA ILE A 37 9.18 17.61 -7.08
C ILE A 37 9.83 16.28 -7.51
N PRO A 38 11.14 16.10 -7.33
CA PRO A 38 11.86 14.91 -7.81
C PRO A 38 11.27 13.60 -7.30
N THR A 39 10.78 13.58 -6.06
CA THR A 39 10.17 12.39 -5.44
C THR A 39 8.89 11.93 -6.11
N ASN A 40 8.21 12.79 -6.86
CA ASN A 40 6.99 12.41 -7.58
C ASN A 40 7.29 11.52 -8.82
N HIS A 41 8.54 11.44 -9.25
CA HIS A 41 8.97 10.65 -10.41
C HIS A 41 9.67 9.33 -10.03
N LEU A 42 9.78 9.01 -8.75
CA LEU A 42 10.45 7.78 -8.30
C LEU A 42 9.75 6.48 -8.76
N TYR A 43 8.50 6.55 -9.21
CA TYR A 43 7.87 5.42 -9.87
C TYR A 43 8.61 5.00 -11.15
N LYS A 44 9.26 5.93 -11.85
CA LYS A 44 10.09 5.64 -13.03
C LYS A 44 11.32 4.82 -12.69
N GLU A 45 11.93 5.07 -11.52
CA GLU A 45 13.04 4.26 -11.04
C GLU A 45 12.59 2.83 -10.75
N MET A 46 11.41 2.65 -10.13
CA MET A 46 10.83 1.32 -9.96
C MET A 46 10.57 0.63 -11.30
N ALA A 47 10.05 1.36 -12.31
CA ALA A 47 9.83 0.82 -13.65
C ALA A 47 11.14 0.37 -14.31
N LYS A 48 12.24 1.13 -14.15
CA LYS A 48 13.58 0.73 -14.62
C LYS A 48 14.06 -0.55 -13.94
N PHE A 49 13.94 -0.66 -12.62
CA PHE A 49 14.29 -1.91 -11.91
C PHE A 49 13.50 -3.10 -12.44
N ILE A 50 12.20 -2.94 -12.69
CA ILE A 50 11.38 -4.01 -13.26
C ILE A 50 11.85 -4.36 -14.67
N GLN A 51 12.19 -3.38 -15.49
CA GLN A 51 12.70 -3.59 -16.85
C GLN A 51 14.06 -4.33 -16.84
N GLU A 52 14.97 -3.93 -15.98
CA GLU A 52 16.32 -4.49 -15.90
C GLU A 52 16.36 -5.87 -15.27
N LEU A 53 15.58 -6.08 -14.21
CA LEU A 53 15.62 -7.30 -13.42
C LEU A 53 14.60 -8.35 -13.91
N ALA A 54 13.65 -7.96 -14.75
CA ALA A 54 12.63 -8.82 -15.34
C ALA A 54 11.94 -9.77 -14.33
N PRO A 55 11.41 -9.27 -13.18
CA PRO A 55 10.77 -10.12 -12.17
C PRO A 55 9.59 -10.89 -12.76
N ARG A 56 9.19 -11.98 -12.11
CA ARG A 56 8.00 -12.74 -12.51
C ARG A 56 6.71 -11.97 -12.26
N ALA A 57 6.71 -11.12 -11.21
CA ALA A 57 5.63 -10.20 -10.90
C ALA A 57 6.15 -8.92 -10.23
N PHE A 58 5.35 -7.87 -10.21
CA PHE A 58 5.61 -6.70 -9.38
C PHE A 58 4.34 -6.24 -8.68
N ILE A 59 4.52 -5.55 -7.54
CA ILE A 59 3.47 -4.90 -6.77
C ILE A 59 3.89 -3.46 -6.52
N PHE A 60 3.10 -2.52 -7.05
CA PHE A 60 3.24 -1.09 -6.78
C PHE A 60 2.14 -0.65 -5.82
N GLU A 61 2.50 0.01 -4.73
CA GLU A 61 1.56 0.55 -3.74
C GLU A 61 1.63 2.08 -3.69
N ASN A 62 0.47 2.74 -3.55
CA ASN A 62 0.47 4.17 -3.30
C ASN A 62 -0.82 4.65 -2.62
N VAL A 63 -0.85 5.94 -2.26
CA VAL A 63 -2.00 6.56 -1.60
C VAL A 63 -3.15 6.84 -2.57
N ARG A 64 -4.41 6.81 -2.07
CA ARG A 64 -5.62 7.12 -2.83
C ARG A 64 -5.53 8.46 -3.58
N GLY A 65 -4.86 9.46 -2.99
CA GLY A 65 -4.75 10.81 -3.57
C GLY A 65 -4.14 10.82 -4.97
N LEU A 66 -3.33 9.79 -5.29
CA LEU A 66 -2.72 9.62 -6.61
C LEU A 66 -3.77 9.51 -7.74
N LEU A 67 -4.92 8.87 -7.49
CA LEU A 67 -5.99 8.70 -8.48
C LEU A 67 -6.62 10.02 -8.94
N SER A 68 -6.48 11.09 -8.17
CA SER A 68 -7.00 12.42 -8.51
C SER A 68 -5.90 13.47 -8.71
N ALA A 69 -4.64 13.01 -8.73
CA ALA A 69 -3.49 13.88 -8.85
C ALA A 69 -3.41 14.55 -10.22
N ARG A 70 -3.09 15.83 -10.21
CA ARG A 70 -2.85 16.63 -11.42
C ARG A 70 -1.37 16.98 -11.50
N LYS A 71 -0.81 17.05 -12.69
CA LYS A 71 0.57 17.50 -12.90
C LYS A 71 0.71 19.00 -12.68
N THR A 72 -0.25 19.75 -13.18
CA THR A 72 -0.32 21.21 -13.08
C THR A 72 -1.65 21.66 -12.49
N ALA A 73 -1.78 22.93 -12.13
CA ALA A 73 -3.04 23.50 -11.65
C ALA A 73 -4.17 23.41 -12.70
N GLN A 74 -3.83 23.46 -13.98
CA GLN A 74 -4.74 23.38 -15.12
C GLN A 74 -4.92 21.95 -15.63
N GLY A 75 -4.12 20.99 -15.19
CA GLY A 75 -4.21 19.59 -15.59
C GLY A 75 -5.53 18.94 -15.15
N HIS A 76 -5.95 17.87 -15.80
CA HIS A 76 -7.15 17.15 -15.43
C HIS A 76 -6.90 16.19 -14.23
N LYS A 77 -7.98 15.83 -13.53
CA LYS A 77 -7.89 14.86 -12.41
C LYS A 77 -7.50 13.49 -12.94
N GLY A 78 -6.50 12.88 -12.30
CA GLY A 78 -6.03 11.54 -12.66
C GLY A 78 -4.91 11.51 -13.70
N GLU A 79 -4.57 12.63 -14.29
CA GLU A 79 -3.52 12.77 -15.31
C GLU A 79 -2.19 12.10 -14.90
N PHE A 80 -1.80 12.27 -13.65
CA PHE A 80 -0.58 11.66 -13.14
C PHE A 80 -0.69 10.14 -12.98
N TRP A 81 -1.87 9.65 -12.61
CA TRP A 81 -2.14 8.23 -12.52
C TRP A 81 -2.16 7.55 -13.89
N GLU A 82 -2.68 8.23 -14.90
CA GLU A 82 -2.68 7.76 -16.30
C GLU A 82 -1.25 7.57 -16.81
N ASP A 83 -0.35 8.50 -16.50
CA ASP A 83 1.07 8.37 -16.86
C ASP A 83 1.72 7.16 -16.19
N ILE A 84 1.48 6.98 -14.89
CA ILE A 84 2.01 5.82 -14.16
C ILE A 84 1.52 4.52 -14.81
N GLN A 85 0.22 4.44 -15.11
CA GLN A 85 -0.31 3.25 -15.78
C GLN A 85 0.34 3.02 -17.16
N THR A 86 0.54 4.08 -17.93
CA THR A 86 1.18 4.01 -19.24
C THR A 86 2.61 3.52 -19.12
N GLU A 87 3.39 4.06 -18.18
CA GLU A 87 4.78 3.67 -17.91
C GLU A 87 4.87 2.17 -17.58
N PHE A 88 4.09 1.71 -16.61
CA PHE A 88 4.16 0.31 -16.16
C PHE A 88 3.63 -0.69 -17.20
N LYS A 89 2.62 -0.31 -18.00
CA LYS A 89 2.11 -1.15 -19.09
C LYS A 89 3.07 -1.23 -20.27
N ALA A 90 3.91 -0.22 -20.46
CA ALA A 90 4.90 -0.16 -21.56
C ALA A 90 6.17 -0.96 -21.23
N ILE A 91 6.38 -1.43 -20.03
CA ILE A 91 7.59 -2.17 -19.63
C ILE A 91 7.76 -3.41 -20.51
N GLN A 92 8.94 -3.51 -21.13
CA GLN A 92 9.41 -4.68 -21.85
C GLN A 92 10.72 -5.15 -21.21
N ALA A 93 10.73 -6.34 -20.66
CA ALA A 93 11.84 -6.88 -19.91
C ALA A 93 12.33 -8.20 -20.51
N VAL A 94 13.64 -8.42 -20.54
CA VAL A 94 14.22 -9.68 -21.03
C VAL A 94 14.51 -10.59 -19.84
N PRO A 95 13.71 -11.64 -19.62
CA PRO A 95 13.92 -12.55 -18.51
C PRO A 95 15.25 -13.31 -18.63
N PRO A 96 15.85 -13.75 -17.51
CA PRO A 96 17.01 -14.61 -17.53
C PRO A 96 16.79 -15.83 -18.45
N LYS A 97 17.81 -16.17 -19.24
CA LYS A 97 17.79 -17.31 -20.19
C LYS A 97 16.79 -17.18 -21.38
N LYS A 98 16.14 -16.02 -21.53
CA LYS A 98 15.31 -15.71 -22.72
C LYS A 98 16.00 -14.67 -23.60
N LYS A 99 15.71 -14.74 -24.92
CA LYS A 99 16.27 -13.78 -25.91
C LYS A 99 15.24 -12.70 -26.29
N LYS A 100 13.96 -12.93 -25.95
CA LYS A 100 12.86 -12.04 -26.32
C LYS A 100 12.38 -11.25 -25.09
N ALA A 101 12.17 -9.97 -25.27
CA ALA A 101 11.51 -9.15 -24.28
C ALA A 101 10.04 -9.58 -24.12
N LEU A 102 9.54 -9.51 -22.90
CA LEU A 102 8.16 -9.83 -22.52
C LEU A 102 7.58 -8.64 -21.77
N GLY A 103 6.30 -8.39 -22.01
CA GLY A 103 5.51 -7.42 -21.27
C GLY A 103 4.96 -7.97 -19.95
N TYR A 104 4.10 -7.16 -19.35
CA TYR A 104 3.38 -7.51 -18.13
C TYR A 104 1.89 -7.32 -18.34
N VAL A 105 1.09 -8.28 -17.87
CA VAL A 105 -0.36 -8.08 -17.69
C VAL A 105 -0.55 -7.31 -16.41
N VAL A 106 -1.05 -6.08 -16.51
CA VAL A 106 -1.12 -5.13 -15.41
C VAL A 106 -2.57 -4.85 -15.03
N GLN A 107 -2.89 -5.03 -13.75
CA GLN A 107 -4.18 -4.63 -13.17
C GLN A 107 -3.94 -3.71 -11.97
N TRP A 108 -4.91 -2.85 -11.66
CA TRP A 108 -4.86 -2.03 -10.45
C TRP A 108 -6.22 -1.91 -9.79
N LYS A 109 -6.22 -1.72 -8.47
CA LYS A 109 -7.44 -1.57 -7.68
C LYS A 109 -7.21 -0.65 -6.48
N LEU A 110 -8.25 0.08 -6.09
CA LEU A 110 -8.27 0.77 -4.81
C LEU A 110 -8.77 -0.21 -3.74
N LEU A 111 -7.90 -0.55 -2.81
CA LEU A 111 -8.20 -1.45 -1.70
C LEU A 111 -8.37 -0.65 -0.41
N LEU A 112 -9.30 -1.09 0.44
CA LEU A 112 -9.46 -0.56 1.80
C LEU A 112 -9.02 -1.65 2.80
N ALA A 113 -8.06 -1.34 3.65
CA ALA A 113 -7.53 -2.31 4.60
C ALA A 113 -8.63 -2.97 5.47
N LYS A 114 -9.68 -2.21 5.82
CA LYS A 114 -10.83 -2.73 6.57
C LYS A 114 -11.58 -3.88 5.85
N ASP A 115 -11.57 -3.89 4.51
CA ASP A 115 -12.22 -4.93 3.72
C ASP A 115 -11.45 -6.26 3.77
N TYR A 116 -10.26 -6.26 4.38
CA TYR A 116 -9.34 -7.40 4.52
C TYR A 116 -9.01 -7.72 5.98
N GLY A 117 -9.92 -7.39 6.90
CA GLY A 117 -9.81 -7.74 8.31
C GLY A 117 -8.91 -6.83 9.16
N VAL A 118 -8.40 -5.73 8.59
CA VAL A 118 -7.56 -4.76 9.32
C VAL A 118 -8.44 -3.65 9.91
N PRO A 119 -8.43 -3.38 11.22
CA PRO A 119 -9.26 -2.36 11.87
C PRO A 119 -8.76 -0.94 11.58
N GLN A 120 -8.57 -0.62 10.32
CA GLN A 120 -8.10 0.68 9.86
C GLN A 120 -8.73 1.07 8.53
N ASN A 121 -9.32 2.27 8.46
CA ASN A 121 -9.80 2.82 7.20
C ASN A 121 -8.61 3.41 6.41
N ARG A 122 -7.84 2.53 5.76
CA ARG A 122 -6.63 2.86 5.00
C ARG A 122 -6.82 2.53 3.52
N PRO A 123 -7.27 3.48 2.69
CA PRO A 123 -7.35 3.27 1.24
C PRO A 123 -5.95 3.29 0.61
N ARG A 124 -5.69 2.30 -0.27
CA ARG A 124 -4.44 2.19 -1.04
C ARG A 124 -4.71 1.76 -2.46
N VAL A 125 -4.03 2.41 -3.39
CA VAL A 125 -3.97 1.96 -4.78
C VAL A 125 -2.91 0.88 -4.84
N ILE A 126 -3.30 -0.30 -5.29
CA ILE A 126 -2.39 -1.42 -5.53
C ILE A 126 -2.43 -1.73 -7.02
N MET A 127 -1.28 -1.72 -7.67
CA MET A 127 -1.09 -2.18 -9.04
C MET A 127 -0.25 -3.45 -9.01
N ILE A 128 -0.70 -4.48 -9.70
CA ILE A 128 -0.01 -5.76 -9.84
C ILE A 128 0.25 -5.99 -11.30
N GLY A 129 1.51 -6.30 -11.65
CA GLY A 129 1.90 -6.75 -12.96
C GLY A 129 2.45 -8.16 -12.88
N ILE A 130 1.95 -9.04 -13.74
CA ILE A 130 2.42 -10.42 -13.89
C ILE A 130 3.03 -10.55 -15.29
N ARG A 131 4.29 -11.02 -15.36
CA ARG A 131 4.98 -11.18 -16.65
C ARG A 131 4.22 -12.14 -17.56
N GLU A 132 4.13 -11.83 -18.84
CA GLU A 132 3.29 -12.56 -19.80
C GLU A 132 3.49 -14.08 -19.80
N ASP A 133 4.73 -14.56 -19.69
CA ASP A 133 5.03 -15.99 -19.67
C ASP A 133 4.59 -16.67 -18.36
N VAL A 134 4.55 -15.95 -17.27
CA VAL A 134 4.01 -16.41 -15.98
C VAL A 134 2.49 -16.38 -16.02
N HIS A 135 1.91 -15.29 -16.51
CA HIS A 135 0.47 -15.12 -16.67
C HIS A 135 -0.14 -16.24 -17.53
N ALA A 136 0.53 -16.63 -18.61
CA ALA A 136 0.08 -17.74 -19.47
C ALA A 136 -0.03 -19.09 -18.75
N GLN A 137 0.67 -19.26 -17.63
CA GLN A 137 0.66 -20.49 -16.81
C GLN A 137 -0.34 -20.46 -15.66
N LEU A 138 -1.00 -19.31 -15.42
CA LEU A 138 -2.00 -19.20 -14.35
C LEU A 138 -3.26 -20.02 -14.68
N PRO A 139 -4.04 -20.41 -13.65
CA PRO A 139 -5.37 -20.98 -13.85
C PRO A 139 -6.28 -20.03 -14.65
N ASP A 140 -7.22 -20.57 -15.39
CA ASP A 140 -8.10 -19.75 -16.26
C ASP A 140 -8.91 -18.74 -15.47
N SER A 141 -9.33 -19.07 -14.24
CA SER A 141 -9.99 -18.12 -13.32
C SER A 141 -9.17 -16.87 -12.99
N MET A 142 -7.86 -16.94 -13.12
CA MET A 142 -6.95 -15.80 -12.93
C MET A 142 -6.56 -15.11 -14.24
N LYS A 143 -6.77 -15.77 -15.37
CA LYS A 143 -6.54 -15.22 -16.72
C LYS A 143 -7.73 -14.40 -17.22
N GLU A 144 -8.93 -14.68 -16.70
CA GLU A 144 -10.08 -13.83 -16.95
C GLU A 144 -9.71 -12.43 -16.56
N ASN A 145 -9.70 -11.53 -17.54
CA ASN A 145 -9.22 -10.14 -17.39
C ASN A 145 -10.25 -9.29 -16.61
N THR A 146 -10.79 -9.86 -15.54
CA THR A 146 -11.61 -9.14 -14.58
C THR A 146 -10.68 -8.35 -13.66
N GLN A 147 -11.09 -7.16 -13.30
CA GLN A 147 -10.30 -6.23 -12.47
C GLN A 147 -9.96 -6.81 -11.08
N ASP A 148 -10.47 -7.99 -10.75
CA ASP A 148 -10.37 -8.65 -9.45
C ASP A 148 -9.50 -9.93 -9.44
N SER A 149 -9.10 -10.45 -10.60
CA SER A 149 -8.44 -11.76 -10.69
C SER A 149 -7.08 -11.84 -9.97
N PHE A 150 -6.38 -10.70 -9.81
CA PHE A 150 -5.08 -10.65 -9.13
C PHE A 150 -5.19 -10.32 -7.64
N TYR A 151 -6.39 -10.09 -7.12
CA TYR A 151 -6.59 -9.64 -5.76
C TYR A 151 -7.29 -10.68 -4.90
N PRO A 152 -6.95 -10.80 -3.61
CA PRO A 152 -7.67 -11.68 -2.71
C PRO A 152 -9.13 -11.24 -2.55
N PRO A 153 -10.05 -12.18 -2.27
CA PRO A 153 -11.43 -11.81 -1.95
C PRO A 153 -11.47 -10.99 -0.65
N LYS A 154 -12.47 -10.13 -0.55
CA LYS A 154 -12.74 -9.39 0.69
C LYS A 154 -13.08 -10.37 1.82
N THR A 155 -12.66 -10.05 3.03
CA THR A 155 -13.06 -10.78 4.24
C THR A 155 -14.39 -10.27 4.79
N ASN A 156 -14.96 -10.99 5.76
CA ASN A 156 -16.25 -10.64 6.40
C ASN A 156 -16.16 -9.42 7.35
N GLY A 157 -15.34 -8.44 7.03
CA GLY A 157 -15.18 -7.21 7.79
C GLY A 157 -14.01 -7.25 8.79
N ALA A 158 -13.63 -6.05 9.21
CA ALA A 158 -12.64 -5.85 10.26
C ALA A 158 -13.36 -5.68 11.61
N PRO A 159 -12.72 -6.03 12.74
CA PRO A 159 -13.23 -5.66 14.04
C PRO A 159 -13.28 -4.13 14.18
N ASP A 160 -14.23 -3.62 14.94
CA ASP A 160 -14.29 -2.20 15.26
C ASP A 160 -13.11 -1.77 16.14
N LEU A 161 -12.76 -0.48 16.10
CA LEU A 161 -11.67 0.03 16.94
C LEU A 161 -11.92 -0.20 18.44
N ILE A 162 -13.16 -0.16 18.87
CA ILE A 162 -13.52 -0.44 20.26
C ILE A 162 -13.23 -1.91 20.63
N ASP A 163 -13.41 -2.84 19.70
CA ASP A 163 -13.08 -4.25 19.93
C ASP A 163 -11.58 -4.48 20.07
N VAL A 164 -10.77 -3.62 19.43
CA VAL A 164 -9.30 -3.76 19.41
C VAL A 164 -8.64 -2.99 20.54
N LEU A 165 -9.10 -1.78 20.83
CA LEU A 165 -8.48 -0.80 21.72
C LEU A 165 -9.33 -0.40 22.91
N GLY A 166 -10.56 -0.92 23.05
CA GLY A 166 -11.48 -0.49 24.09
C GLY A 166 -11.00 -0.79 25.52
N ASP A 167 -10.09 -1.73 25.68
CA ASP A 167 -9.42 -2.01 26.97
C ASP A 167 -8.36 -0.96 27.35
N LEU A 168 -7.95 -0.10 26.41
CA LEU A 168 -7.00 1.00 26.64
C LEU A 168 -7.68 2.33 26.95
N VAL A 169 -9.01 2.39 26.92
CA VAL A 169 -9.76 3.61 27.25
C VAL A 169 -9.65 3.85 28.75
N ASP A 170 -9.08 4.99 29.12
CA ASP A 170 -8.95 5.45 30.49
C ASP A 170 -9.78 6.72 30.67
N ASP A 171 -10.89 6.62 31.39
CA ASP A 171 -11.83 7.74 31.63
C ASP A 171 -11.18 8.89 32.41
N ALA A 172 -10.12 8.60 33.18
CA ALA A 172 -9.35 9.63 33.89
C ALA A 172 -8.55 10.54 32.94
N HIS A 173 -8.32 10.10 31.69
CA HIS A 173 -7.55 10.83 30.66
C HIS A 173 -8.44 11.29 29.49
N ASN A 174 -9.73 11.50 29.72
CA ASN A 174 -10.70 11.89 28.69
C ASN A 174 -10.60 13.35 28.23
N THR A 175 -9.53 14.05 28.58
CA THR A 175 -9.24 15.42 28.13
C THR A 175 -8.33 15.40 26.91
N SER A 176 -8.64 16.26 25.91
CA SER A 176 -7.83 16.37 24.69
C SER A 176 -6.36 16.70 25.03
N GLY A 177 -5.43 15.94 24.48
CA GLY A 177 -4.00 16.13 24.65
C GLY A 177 -3.36 15.41 25.85
N GLY A 178 -4.13 14.62 26.60
CA GLY A 178 -3.59 13.74 27.64
C GLY A 178 -2.90 12.52 27.03
N SER A 179 -1.79 12.10 27.64
CA SER A 179 -1.16 10.80 27.37
C SER A 179 -0.97 10.06 28.68
N THR A 180 -1.14 8.74 28.65
CA THR A 180 -0.81 7.87 29.78
C THR A 180 0.35 6.98 29.40
N LEU A 181 1.27 6.79 30.36
CA LEU A 181 2.41 5.87 30.21
C LEU A 181 2.08 4.47 30.74
N HIS A 182 0.94 4.32 31.40
CA HIS A 182 0.57 3.08 32.06
C HIS A 182 -0.69 2.49 31.47
N TYR A 183 -0.76 1.17 31.49
CA TYR A 183 -1.98 0.44 31.17
C TYR A 183 -3.07 0.80 32.21
N PRO A 184 -4.32 1.09 31.78
CA PRO A 184 -5.37 1.53 32.68
C PRO A 184 -5.61 0.53 33.82
N LYS A 185 -5.89 1.04 35.04
CA LYS A 185 -6.06 0.20 36.26
C LYS A 185 -7.09 -0.92 36.11
N ASN A 186 -8.15 -0.69 35.36
CA ASN A 186 -9.25 -1.62 35.14
C ASN A 186 -9.23 -2.23 33.71
N ALA A 187 -8.10 -2.10 33.01
CA ALA A 187 -7.96 -2.64 31.70
C ALA A 187 -7.79 -4.16 31.76
N ASP A 188 -8.86 -4.85 31.41
CA ASP A 188 -8.83 -6.29 31.23
C ASP A 188 -9.25 -6.61 29.80
N PRO A 189 -8.43 -7.34 29.01
CA PRO A 189 -8.79 -7.71 27.66
C PRO A 189 -10.09 -8.52 27.64
N LYS A 190 -11.16 -7.92 27.12
CA LYS A 190 -12.53 -8.48 27.18
C LYS A 190 -12.82 -9.47 26.05
N ASN A 191 -12.16 -9.30 24.90
CA ASN A 191 -12.42 -10.10 23.72
C ASN A 191 -11.16 -10.73 23.14
N LYS A 192 -11.34 -11.58 22.11
CA LYS A 192 -10.24 -12.32 21.46
C LYS A 192 -9.17 -11.41 20.83
N TYR A 193 -9.56 -10.27 20.26
CA TYR A 193 -8.64 -9.34 19.61
C TYR A 193 -7.73 -8.65 20.62
N GLN A 194 -8.31 -8.13 21.70
CA GLN A 194 -7.56 -7.52 22.80
C GLN A 194 -6.59 -8.53 23.42
N LYS A 195 -7.07 -9.75 23.73
CA LYS A 195 -6.24 -10.83 24.27
C LYS A 195 -5.06 -11.17 23.35
N GLU A 196 -5.28 -11.26 22.06
CA GLU A 196 -4.22 -11.57 21.10
C GLU A 196 -3.18 -10.44 20.97
N LEU A 197 -3.64 -9.20 20.86
CA LEU A 197 -2.76 -8.03 20.74
C LEU A 197 -1.92 -7.80 22.00
N ARG A 198 -2.46 -8.04 23.19
CA ARG A 198 -1.73 -7.91 24.46
C ARG A 198 -0.77 -9.07 24.73
N ARG A 199 -1.01 -10.25 24.15
CA ARG A 199 -0.10 -11.40 24.23
C ARG A 199 1.27 -11.18 23.58
N LYS A 200 1.39 -10.25 22.66
CA LYS A 200 2.64 -9.94 21.94
C LYS A 200 3.56 -8.95 22.68
N SER A 201 3.18 -8.49 23.86
CA SER A 201 4.13 -7.82 24.74
C SER A 201 5.17 -8.83 25.26
N ARG A 202 6.38 -8.34 25.57
CA ARG A 202 7.56 -9.15 25.98
C ARG A 202 7.17 -10.42 26.74
N ASN A 203 7.54 -11.59 26.21
CA ASN A 203 7.34 -12.92 26.80
C ASN A 203 5.88 -13.44 26.86
N GLY A 204 4.94 -12.92 26.08
CA GLY A 204 3.57 -13.41 26.03
C GLY A 204 2.73 -13.10 27.27
N ALA A 205 3.24 -12.31 28.21
CA ALA A 205 2.47 -11.82 29.36
C ALA A 205 1.63 -10.61 28.95
N ILE A 206 0.43 -10.50 29.48
CA ILE A 206 -0.38 -9.28 29.39
C ILE A 206 0.33 -8.22 30.22
N PRO A 207 0.57 -6.99 29.70
CA PRO A 207 1.16 -5.92 30.48
C PRO A 207 0.33 -5.71 31.76
N LYS A 208 1.00 -5.63 32.89
CA LYS A 208 0.36 -5.27 34.16
C LYS A 208 0.47 -3.76 34.36
N GLN A 209 -0.41 -3.22 35.18
CA GLN A 209 -0.33 -1.83 35.58
C GLN A 209 1.08 -1.50 36.13
N GLY A 210 1.71 -0.49 35.54
CA GLY A 210 3.06 -0.04 35.91
C GLY A 210 4.21 -0.61 35.06
N ASP A 211 3.91 -1.47 34.07
CA ASP A 211 4.89 -1.96 33.08
C ASP A 211 5.16 -0.93 31.97
#